data_eab2b9a1b4dd6fefcbdf9ebbe53434a4
#
_entry.id   eab2b9a1b4dd6fefcbdf9ebbe53434a4
#
_cell.length_a   1.000
_cell.length_b   1.000
_cell.length_c   1.000
_cell.angle_alpha   90.00
_cell.angle_beta   90.00
_cell.angle_gamma   90.00
#
_symmetry.space_group_name_H-M   'P 1'
#
loop_
_entity.id
_entity.type
_entity.pdbx_description
1 polymer ?
#
loop_
_entity_poly.entity_id
_entity_poly.type
_entity_poly.pdbx_seq_one_letter_code
_entity_poly.pdbx_strand_id
1 'polypeptide(L)'
;MCVFSSIICSTILSTSARESSEFLDNITNMQIAITSTSLLIIIIISYTLAQRKCTSTTLQDFSIWKYISAITLVGVVSYSIMNGVRAKVGNTPPGIAASGIDRTLWGTYVSVQAKAQLGDRIERLLSPKHLEGTTIKATFADPVDIVVILGETARADFLSAYGFKHSTTPVLDSLIAEGDAFCFNDARCAANSTIESSKRIFTLWNDRPGLEWCDFPNLMSCFSRAGYRTIWYTNQETEGPFSVERMFGKTVDLLRTPYGKSGGVVTRVGFDEEILPVIGKFNDSLQIRQPEKKSGQLSIIHLMGSHYQYSLRYPSKFNHFKKEDVIRKNGSTANAKVAEYMNSILYTDYVLGAIYALYRERPALIVYLSDHGESLYDSPDQPDLCGHGGRPTLEQADIPFVVMLTPSFRKSYPALSKRIYDSRFRPISTAWLTNTLTLTAGIRTRYSDDRYDFFGEKFNPPTQRTTQGEGGKALYPPVKIKRVK
;
A
#
# COMPACT_ATOMS: atom_id res chain seq x y z
N MET A 1 24.91 -14.99 -3.69
CA MET A 1 24.74 -14.17 -4.92
C MET A 1 23.33 -13.59 -4.87
N CYS A 2 23.17 -12.34 -4.43
CA CYS A 2 21.87 -11.67 -4.49
C CYS A 2 21.48 -11.51 -5.96
N VAL A 3 20.51 -12.29 -6.37
CA VAL A 3 19.90 -12.19 -7.69
C VAL A 3 19.00 -10.97 -7.63
N PHE A 4 19.36 -9.88 -8.30
CA PHE A 4 18.45 -8.79 -8.56
C PHE A 4 17.27 -9.35 -9.37
N SER A 5 16.15 -9.60 -8.69
CA SER A 5 14.92 -10.04 -9.37
C SER A 5 14.25 -8.83 -10.03
N SER A 6 13.35 -9.07 -10.99
CA SER A 6 12.50 -8.02 -11.55
C SER A 6 11.71 -7.27 -10.46
N ILE A 7 11.39 -7.99 -9.37
CA ILE A 7 10.76 -7.45 -8.17
C ILE A 7 11.67 -6.40 -7.51
N ILE A 8 12.95 -6.71 -7.30
CA ILE A 8 13.90 -5.74 -6.71
C ILE A 8 14.08 -4.52 -7.62
N CYS A 9 14.14 -4.71 -8.94
CA CYS A 9 14.27 -3.59 -9.87
C CYS A 9 12.99 -2.77 -9.96
N SER A 10 11.82 -3.38 -9.98
CA SER A 10 10.56 -2.65 -9.95
C SER A 10 10.38 -1.94 -8.60
N THR A 11 10.77 -2.57 -7.51
CA THR A 11 10.77 -1.96 -6.18
C THR A 11 11.74 -0.77 -6.12
N ILE A 12 12.99 -0.90 -6.56
CA ILE A 12 13.96 0.22 -6.60
C ILE A 12 13.48 1.37 -7.49
N LEU A 13 12.83 1.08 -8.63
CA LEU A 13 12.32 2.10 -9.54
C LEU A 13 10.96 2.66 -9.12
N SER A 14 10.22 1.95 -8.27
CA SER A 14 8.93 2.37 -7.70
C SER A 14 9.06 2.98 -6.32
N THR A 15 10.19 2.73 -5.64
CA THR A 15 10.47 3.30 -4.32
C THR A 15 10.92 4.74 -4.42
N SER A 16 10.64 5.49 -3.39
CA SER A 16 11.16 6.83 -3.20
C SER A 16 12.70 6.82 -3.08
N ALA A 17 13.34 7.98 -3.27
CA ALA A 17 14.78 8.12 -3.03
C ALA A 17 15.17 7.71 -1.60
N ARG A 18 14.26 7.89 -0.64
CA ARG A 18 14.44 7.48 0.75
C ARG A 18 14.36 5.97 0.92
N GLU A 19 13.30 5.32 0.42
CA GLU A 19 13.17 3.87 0.50
C GLU A 19 14.33 3.17 -0.20
N SER A 20 14.80 3.73 -1.33
CA SER A 20 16.02 3.28 -2.01
C SER A 20 17.25 3.42 -1.12
N SER A 21 17.39 4.54 -0.39
CA SER A 21 18.47 4.74 0.58
C SER A 21 18.36 3.77 1.75
N GLU A 22 17.18 3.64 2.33
CA GLU A 22 16.90 2.69 3.43
C GLU A 22 17.18 1.23 3.01
N PHE A 23 16.90 0.89 1.75
CA PHE A 23 17.23 -0.43 1.19
C PHE A 23 18.75 -0.61 1.02
N LEU A 24 19.45 0.41 0.51
CA LEU A 24 20.90 0.37 0.33
C LEU A 24 21.65 0.27 1.67
N ASP A 25 21.14 0.91 2.72
CA ASP A 25 21.71 0.82 4.07
C ASP A 25 21.61 -0.60 4.67
N ASN A 26 20.67 -1.41 4.21
CA ASN A 26 20.54 -2.83 4.61
C ASN A 26 21.40 -3.78 3.76
N ILE A 27 21.88 -3.36 2.60
CA ILE A 27 22.87 -4.12 1.87
C ILE A 27 24.17 -4.05 2.67
N THR A 28 24.53 -5.15 3.32
CA THR A 28 25.74 -5.17 4.17
C THR A 28 26.92 -4.63 3.38
N ASN A 29 27.75 -3.79 4.01
CA ASN A 29 28.97 -3.23 3.41
C ASN A 29 29.81 -4.34 2.75
N MET A 30 29.72 -5.58 3.22
CA MET A 30 30.38 -6.75 2.64
C MET A 30 29.81 -7.12 1.25
N GLN A 31 28.50 -7.04 1.01
CA GLN A 31 27.89 -7.34 -0.30
C GLN A 31 28.26 -6.25 -1.33
N ILE A 32 28.23 -4.99 -0.92
CA ILE A 32 28.70 -3.88 -1.75
C ILE A 32 30.19 -4.05 -2.06
N ALA A 33 31.03 -4.36 -1.06
CA ALA A 33 32.45 -4.60 -1.23
C ALA A 33 32.71 -5.77 -2.19
N ILE A 34 32.04 -6.90 -2.05
CA ILE A 34 32.21 -8.07 -2.93
C ILE A 34 31.81 -7.73 -4.37
N THR A 35 30.68 -7.04 -4.59
CA THR A 35 30.22 -6.69 -5.94
C THR A 35 31.14 -5.68 -6.59
N SER A 36 31.55 -4.63 -5.85
CA SER A 36 32.46 -3.61 -6.32
C SER A 36 33.87 -4.17 -6.60
N THR A 37 34.36 -5.06 -5.72
CA THR A 37 35.65 -5.72 -5.90
C THR A 37 35.63 -6.64 -7.10
N SER A 38 34.57 -7.40 -7.33
CA SER A 38 34.40 -8.28 -8.50
C SER A 38 34.38 -7.46 -9.80
N LEU A 39 33.68 -6.33 -9.83
CA LEU A 39 33.65 -5.43 -10.98
C LEU A 39 35.03 -4.83 -11.25
N LEU A 40 35.72 -4.40 -10.21
CA LEU A 40 37.09 -3.83 -10.31
C LEU A 40 38.08 -4.89 -10.83
N ILE A 41 38.00 -6.13 -10.35
CA ILE A 41 38.80 -7.26 -10.83
C ILE A 41 38.54 -7.50 -12.31
N ILE A 42 37.29 -7.51 -12.78
CA ILE A 42 36.96 -7.66 -14.20
C ILE A 42 37.55 -6.52 -15.03
N ILE A 43 37.43 -5.28 -14.56
CA ILE A 43 38.03 -4.10 -15.23
C ILE A 43 39.54 -4.21 -15.28
N ILE A 44 40.20 -4.57 -14.19
CA ILE A 44 41.64 -4.73 -14.11
C ILE A 44 42.13 -5.86 -15.04
N ILE A 45 41.42 -7.01 -15.03
CA ILE A 45 41.75 -8.12 -15.94
C ILE A 45 41.57 -7.68 -17.40
N SER A 46 40.47 -7.01 -17.73
CA SER A 46 40.22 -6.51 -19.08
C SER A 46 41.29 -5.50 -19.52
N TYR A 47 41.66 -4.58 -18.61
CA TYR A 47 42.71 -3.57 -18.87
C TYR A 47 44.10 -4.21 -19.02
N THR A 48 44.48 -5.16 -18.13
CA THR A 48 45.78 -5.83 -18.19
C THR A 48 45.88 -6.74 -19.42
N LEU A 49 44.82 -7.39 -19.83
CA LEU A 49 44.74 -8.16 -21.06
C LEU A 49 44.86 -7.23 -22.30
N ALA A 50 44.26 -6.03 -22.26
CA ALA A 50 44.39 -5.03 -23.30
C ALA A 50 45.83 -4.47 -23.38
N GLN A 51 46.47 -4.22 -22.24
CA GLN A 51 47.84 -3.74 -22.15
C GLN A 51 48.90 -4.77 -22.61
N ARG A 52 48.76 -6.04 -22.24
CA ARG A 52 49.69 -7.12 -22.62
C ARG A 52 49.79 -7.33 -24.14
N LYS A 53 48.78 -6.91 -24.90
CA LYS A 53 48.72 -7.03 -26.34
C LYS A 53 49.38 -5.85 -27.12
N CYS A 54 49.64 -4.76 -26.44
CA CYS A 54 50.32 -3.62 -27.08
C CYS A 54 51.83 -3.84 -27.33
N THR A 55 52.41 -4.91 -26.79
CA THR A 55 53.83 -5.24 -26.89
C THR A 55 54.16 -6.39 -27.87
N SER A 56 53.14 -6.99 -28.50
CA SER A 56 53.30 -8.11 -29.44
C SER A 56 53.02 -7.66 -30.87
N THR A 57 54.01 -7.91 -31.76
CA THR A 57 54.04 -7.46 -33.14
C THR A 57 53.22 -8.30 -34.14
N THR A 58 52.26 -9.07 -33.72
CA THR A 58 51.40 -9.84 -34.61
C THR A 58 49.94 -9.36 -34.58
N LEU A 59 49.57 -8.64 -35.63
CA LEU A 59 48.23 -8.10 -35.87
C LEU A 59 47.08 -9.13 -35.95
N GLN A 60 47.39 -10.42 -36.08
CA GLN A 60 46.41 -11.49 -36.24
C GLN A 60 45.67 -11.89 -34.94
N ASP A 61 46.33 -11.83 -33.78
CA ASP A 61 45.74 -12.25 -32.51
C ASP A 61 44.71 -11.23 -31.95
N PHE A 62 44.85 -9.94 -32.32
CA PHE A 62 43.94 -8.90 -31.87
C PHE A 62 42.54 -8.99 -32.52
N SER A 63 42.48 -9.59 -33.71
CA SER A 63 41.25 -9.78 -34.48
C SER A 63 40.33 -10.82 -33.83
N ILE A 64 40.90 -11.94 -33.41
CA ILE A 64 40.10 -13.08 -32.84
C ILE A 64 39.34 -12.67 -31.57
N TRP A 65 39.98 -11.92 -30.67
CA TRP A 65 39.32 -11.49 -29.43
C TRP A 65 38.23 -10.44 -29.65
N LYS A 66 38.33 -9.60 -30.65
CA LYS A 66 37.24 -8.70 -31.06
C LYS A 66 36.03 -9.51 -31.57
N TYR A 67 36.27 -10.54 -32.37
CA TYR A 67 35.21 -11.41 -32.88
C TYR A 67 34.60 -12.21 -31.76
N ILE A 68 35.38 -12.78 -30.83
CA ILE A 68 34.84 -13.51 -29.64
C ILE A 68 34.00 -12.57 -28.80
N SER A 69 34.48 -11.37 -28.49
CA SER A 69 33.73 -10.36 -27.71
C SER A 69 32.43 -9.93 -28.42
N ALA A 70 32.49 -9.71 -29.73
CA ALA A 70 31.34 -9.37 -30.54
C ALA A 70 30.31 -10.51 -30.58
N ILE A 71 30.77 -11.75 -30.81
CA ILE A 71 29.91 -12.96 -30.81
C ILE A 71 29.26 -13.18 -29.42
N THR A 72 30.06 -13.02 -28.36
CA THR A 72 29.53 -13.13 -26.98
C THR A 72 28.47 -12.06 -26.70
N LEU A 73 28.73 -10.81 -27.09
CA LEU A 73 27.79 -9.71 -26.95
C LEU A 73 26.50 -9.96 -27.76
N VAL A 74 26.62 -10.37 -29.01
CA VAL A 74 25.48 -10.70 -29.87
C VAL A 74 24.71 -11.90 -29.27
N GLY A 75 25.42 -12.91 -28.77
CA GLY A 75 24.81 -14.07 -28.10
C GLY A 75 24.00 -13.66 -26.86
N VAL A 76 24.56 -12.82 -26.00
CA VAL A 76 23.87 -12.30 -24.80
C VAL A 76 22.67 -11.45 -25.19
N VAL A 77 22.82 -10.53 -26.14
CA VAL A 77 21.72 -9.67 -26.59
C VAL A 77 20.60 -10.48 -27.25
N SER A 78 20.95 -11.44 -28.12
CA SER A 78 19.99 -12.32 -28.78
C SER A 78 19.23 -13.21 -27.77
N TYR A 79 19.96 -13.75 -26.80
CA TYR A 79 19.37 -14.53 -25.70
C TYR A 79 18.40 -13.67 -24.86
N SER A 80 18.78 -12.44 -24.50
CA SER A 80 17.97 -11.50 -23.74
C SER A 80 16.70 -11.10 -24.51
N ILE A 81 16.82 -10.81 -25.82
CA ILE A 81 15.67 -10.50 -26.69
C ILE A 81 14.72 -11.70 -26.79
N MET A 82 15.25 -12.90 -27.00
CA MET A 82 14.45 -14.12 -27.12
C MET A 82 13.68 -14.41 -25.82
N ASN A 83 14.29 -14.23 -24.66
CA ASN A 83 13.63 -14.39 -23.37
C ASN A 83 12.57 -13.29 -23.12
N GLY A 84 12.83 -12.05 -23.53
CA GLY A 84 11.87 -10.97 -23.49
C GLY A 84 10.63 -11.24 -24.35
N VAL A 85 10.84 -11.76 -25.57
CA VAL A 85 9.74 -12.15 -26.47
C VAL A 85 8.93 -13.34 -25.88
N ARG A 86 9.58 -14.35 -25.34
CA ARG A 86 8.92 -15.49 -24.68
C ARG A 86 8.10 -15.05 -23.47
N ALA A 87 8.62 -14.13 -22.65
CA ALA A 87 7.90 -13.57 -21.51
C ALA A 87 6.64 -12.78 -21.94
N LYS A 88 6.73 -12.03 -23.03
CA LYS A 88 5.60 -11.25 -23.59
C LYS A 88 4.49 -12.16 -24.15
N VAL A 89 4.86 -13.26 -24.80
CA VAL A 89 3.90 -14.22 -25.39
C VAL A 89 3.23 -15.09 -24.31
N GLY A 90 3.93 -15.41 -23.23
CA GLY A 90 3.44 -16.32 -22.18
C GLY A 90 2.75 -15.65 -20.98
N ASN A 91 2.69 -14.32 -20.89
CA ASN A 91 2.28 -13.57 -19.67
C ASN A 91 2.97 -14.07 -18.37
N THR A 92 4.04 -14.82 -18.51
CA THR A 92 4.85 -15.32 -17.39
C THR A 92 6.15 -14.54 -17.29
N PRO A 93 6.60 -14.19 -16.08
CA PRO A 93 7.95 -13.66 -15.90
C PRO A 93 8.96 -14.63 -16.55
N PRO A 94 10.07 -14.13 -17.12
CA PRO A 94 11.09 -15.01 -17.68
C PRO A 94 11.44 -16.08 -16.65
N GLY A 95 11.35 -17.34 -17.07
CA GLY A 95 11.50 -18.48 -16.17
C GLY A 95 12.85 -18.50 -15.47
N ILE A 96 13.04 -19.42 -14.55
CA ILE A 96 14.23 -19.63 -13.69
C ILE A 96 15.55 -19.61 -14.50
N ALA A 97 15.49 -19.87 -15.80
CA ALA A 97 16.63 -19.87 -16.72
C ALA A 97 17.10 -18.46 -17.17
N ALA A 98 16.32 -17.39 -16.92
CA ALA A 98 16.76 -16.06 -17.28
C ALA A 98 17.88 -15.57 -16.36
N SER A 99 18.92 -14.96 -16.94
CA SER A 99 20.02 -14.39 -16.17
C SER A 99 19.52 -13.23 -15.28
N GLY A 100 20.27 -12.91 -14.23
CA GLY A 100 19.97 -11.74 -13.40
C GLY A 100 19.92 -10.44 -14.21
N ILE A 101 20.75 -10.34 -15.24
CA ILE A 101 20.81 -9.19 -16.17
C ILE A 101 19.51 -9.08 -16.97
N ASP A 102 19.02 -10.21 -17.53
CA ASP A 102 17.78 -10.21 -18.32
C ASP A 102 16.58 -9.78 -17.48
N ARG A 103 16.52 -10.24 -16.24
CA ARG A 103 15.46 -9.84 -15.29
C ARG A 103 15.55 -8.35 -14.95
N THR A 104 16.74 -7.82 -14.77
CA THR A 104 16.97 -6.39 -14.50
C THR A 104 16.54 -5.54 -15.68
N LEU A 105 17.00 -5.88 -16.90
CA LEU A 105 16.65 -5.14 -18.11
C LEU A 105 15.15 -5.20 -18.39
N TRP A 106 14.52 -6.37 -18.22
CA TRP A 106 13.09 -6.51 -18.39
C TRP A 106 12.29 -5.72 -17.33
N GLY A 107 12.67 -5.83 -16.05
CA GLY A 107 12.05 -5.07 -14.97
C GLY A 107 12.16 -3.56 -15.20
N THR A 108 13.33 -3.08 -15.64
CA THR A 108 13.53 -1.67 -16.00
C THR A 108 12.63 -1.25 -17.17
N TYR A 109 12.55 -2.06 -18.23
CA TYR A 109 11.69 -1.78 -19.37
C TYR A 109 10.22 -1.69 -18.98
N VAL A 110 9.71 -2.68 -18.20
CA VAL A 110 8.33 -2.69 -17.72
C VAL A 110 8.03 -1.47 -16.83
N SER A 111 8.96 -1.11 -15.95
CA SER A 111 8.80 0.06 -15.08
C SER A 111 8.79 1.39 -15.84
N VAL A 112 9.63 1.54 -16.88
CA VAL A 112 9.62 2.70 -17.76
C VAL A 112 8.31 2.79 -18.55
N GLN A 113 7.80 1.67 -19.06
CA GLN A 113 6.52 1.60 -19.74
C GLN A 113 5.35 1.97 -18.81
N ALA A 114 5.35 1.41 -17.59
CA ALA A 114 4.33 1.73 -16.59
C ALA A 114 4.31 3.22 -16.24
N LYS A 115 5.50 3.84 -16.10
CA LYS A 115 5.64 5.28 -15.86
C LYS A 115 5.12 6.12 -17.02
N ALA A 116 5.41 5.74 -18.27
CA ALA A 116 4.94 6.45 -19.45
C ALA A 116 3.39 6.40 -19.56
N GLN A 117 2.77 5.26 -19.20
CA GLN A 117 1.33 5.07 -19.23
C GLN A 117 0.57 5.71 -18.05
N LEU A 118 1.27 6.08 -16.98
CA LEU A 118 0.63 6.63 -15.77
C LEU A 118 -0.08 7.95 -16.06
N GLY A 119 0.49 8.80 -16.92
CA GLY A 119 -0.13 10.07 -17.32
C GLY A 119 -1.52 9.87 -17.93
N ASP A 120 -1.62 9.03 -18.94
CA ASP A 120 -2.86 8.69 -19.62
C ASP A 120 -3.89 8.05 -18.68
N ARG A 121 -3.42 7.18 -17.75
CA ARG A 121 -4.30 6.55 -16.77
C ARG A 121 -4.86 7.56 -15.77
N ILE A 122 -4.07 8.54 -15.32
CA ILE A 122 -4.55 9.62 -14.46
C ILE A 122 -5.58 10.48 -15.20
N GLU A 123 -5.34 10.79 -16.46
CA GLU A 123 -6.28 11.56 -17.27
C GLU A 123 -7.61 10.80 -17.47
N ARG A 124 -7.56 9.51 -17.74
CA ARG A 124 -8.74 8.64 -17.77
C ARG A 124 -9.48 8.62 -16.44
N LEU A 125 -8.76 8.48 -15.31
CA LEU A 125 -9.34 8.48 -13.96
C LEU A 125 -10.08 9.79 -13.64
N LEU A 126 -9.61 10.92 -14.17
CA LEU A 126 -10.22 12.24 -13.98
C LEU A 126 -11.42 12.49 -14.91
N SER A 127 -11.73 11.58 -15.80
CA SER A 127 -12.79 11.76 -16.78
C SER A 127 -14.16 11.94 -16.11
N PRO A 128 -14.88 13.05 -16.37
CA PRO A 128 -16.21 13.28 -15.81
C PRO A 128 -17.25 12.25 -16.30
N LYS A 129 -16.99 11.57 -17.41
CA LYS A 129 -17.86 10.52 -17.97
C LYS A 129 -18.10 9.36 -17.01
N HIS A 130 -17.18 9.11 -16.07
CA HIS A 130 -17.35 8.08 -15.06
C HIS A 130 -18.51 8.36 -14.10
N LEU A 131 -18.86 9.63 -13.91
CA LEU A 131 -19.92 10.08 -13.02
C LEU A 131 -21.24 10.40 -13.74
N GLU A 132 -21.33 10.16 -15.05
CA GLU A 132 -22.60 10.29 -15.79
C GLU A 132 -23.66 9.33 -15.23
N GLY A 133 -24.89 9.82 -15.06
CA GLY A 133 -25.99 9.05 -14.48
C GLY A 133 -25.87 8.81 -12.97
N THR A 134 -24.92 9.46 -12.28
CA THR A 134 -24.85 9.39 -10.81
C THR A 134 -26.07 10.04 -10.19
N THR A 135 -26.74 9.29 -9.31
CA THR A 135 -27.84 9.81 -8.50
C THR A 135 -27.37 10.00 -7.07
N ILE A 136 -27.81 11.10 -6.44
CA ILE A 136 -27.47 11.43 -5.07
C ILE A 136 -28.78 11.54 -4.30
N LYS A 137 -28.92 10.69 -3.28
CA LYS A 137 -30.04 10.72 -2.34
C LYS A 137 -29.45 11.04 -0.97
N ALA A 138 -29.82 12.17 -0.41
CA ALA A 138 -29.36 12.53 0.92
C ALA A 138 -29.64 11.42 1.93
N THR A 139 -28.60 10.83 2.48
CA THR A 139 -28.68 9.85 3.55
C THR A 139 -28.55 10.50 4.91
N PHE A 140 -27.79 11.59 4.95
CA PHE A 140 -27.53 12.36 6.15
C PHE A 140 -28.31 13.66 6.12
N ALA A 141 -29.07 13.92 7.20
CA ALA A 141 -29.81 15.19 7.36
C ALA A 141 -28.86 16.37 7.64
N ASP A 142 -27.78 16.08 8.38
CA ASP A 142 -26.74 17.03 8.73
C ASP A 142 -25.39 16.58 8.11
N PRO A 143 -24.43 17.49 7.97
CA PRO A 143 -23.09 17.16 7.50
C PRO A 143 -22.42 16.06 8.33
N VAL A 144 -21.93 15.03 7.68
CA VAL A 144 -21.20 13.93 8.30
C VAL A 144 -19.81 13.87 7.69
N ASP A 145 -18.80 13.80 8.54
CA ASP A 145 -17.45 13.55 8.08
C ASP A 145 -17.24 12.06 7.84
N ILE A 146 -16.77 11.74 6.66
CA ILE A 146 -16.30 10.40 6.31
C ILE A 146 -14.79 10.42 6.30
N VAL A 147 -14.18 9.62 7.15
CA VAL A 147 -12.72 9.57 7.31
C VAL A 147 -12.24 8.17 6.99
N VAL A 148 -11.31 8.06 6.04
CA VAL A 148 -10.64 6.81 5.71
C VAL A 148 -9.18 6.95 6.10
N ILE A 149 -8.76 6.20 7.11
CA ILE A 149 -7.36 6.11 7.53
C ILE A 149 -6.77 4.89 6.85
N LEU A 150 -5.91 5.12 5.86
CA LEU A 150 -5.16 4.08 5.18
C LEU A 150 -3.85 3.89 5.92
N GLY A 151 -3.74 2.78 6.63
CA GLY A 151 -2.50 2.29 7.23
C GLY A 151 -1.69 1.51 6.20
N GLU A 152 -0.49 1.17 6.58
CA GLU A 152 0.50 0.49 5.76
C GLU A 152 0.98 -0.78 6.47
N THR A 153 0.91 -1.91 5.77
CA THR A 153 1.57 -3.18 6.17
C THR A 153 1.08 -3.78 7.50
N ALA A 154 -0.09 -3.38 8.04
CA ALA A 154 -0.58 -3.90 9.32
C ALA A 154 -1.34 -5.22 9.16
N ARG A 155 -1.07 -6.18 10.08
CA ARG A 155 -1.73 -7.48 10.17
C ARG A 155 -2.73 -7.52 11.32
N ALA A 156 -3.90 -8.07 11.07
CA ALA A 156 -4.94 -8.19 12.10
C ALA A 156 -4.48 -9.03 13.31
N ASP A 157 -3.75 -10.12 13.10
CA ASP A 157 -3.31 -11.04 14.13
C ASP A 157 -2.18 -10.51 15.03
N PHE A 158 -1.67 -9.30 14.78
CA PHE A 158 -0.74 -8.56 15.64
C PHE A 158 -1.39 -7.45 16.46
N LEU A 159 -2.71 -7.26 16.37
CA LEU A 159 -3.45 -6.28 17.17
C LEU A 159 -4.13 -6.96 18.35
N SER A 160 -3.96 -6.42 19.58
CA SER A 160 -4.67 -6.93 20.77
C SER A 160 -6.19 -6.81 20.62
N ALA A 161 -6.67 -5.82 19.86
CA ALA A 161 -8.09 -5.69 19.46
C ALA A 161 -8.63 -6.90 18.68
N TYR A 162 -7.76 -7.69 18.05
CA TYR A 162 -8.08 -8.95 17.38
C TYR A 162 -7.68 -10.20 18.17
N GLY A 163 -7.30 -10.01 19.45
CA GLY A 163 -6.94 -11.11 20.34
C GLY A 163 -5.47 -11.47 20.35
N PHE A 164 -4.60 -10.62 19.81
CA PHE A 164 -3.15 -10.81 19.98
C PHE A 164 -2.78 -10.79 21.48
N LYS A 165 -1.83 -11.64 21.87
CA LYS A 165 -1.48 -11.85 23.27
C LYS A 165 -0.88 -10.62 23.96
N HIS A 166 -0.11 -9.83 23.21
CA HIS A 166 0.51 -8.61 23.73
C HIS A 166 -0.40 -7.41 23.47
N SER A 167 -0.39 -6.45 24.41
CA SER A 167 -1.18 -5.21 24.30
C SER A 167 -0.53 -4.24 23.28
N THR A 168 -0.75 -4.52 22.00
CA THR A 168 -0.21 -3.73 20.90
C THR A 168 -1.18 -2.63 20.44
N THR A 169 -2.45 -2.69 20.86
CA THR A 169 -3.47 -1.69 20.51
C THR A 169 -4.31 -1.24 21.71
N PRO A 170 -3.69 -0.75 22.82
CA PRO A 170 -4.40 -0.39 24.03
C PRO A 170 -5.42 0.75 23.83
N VAL A 171 -5.19 1.67 22.89
CA VAL A 171 -6.12 2.77 22.60
C VAL A 171 -7.37 2.24 21.89
N LEU A 172 -7.20 1.40 20.86
CA LEU A 172 -8.34 0.73 20.21
C LEU A 172 -9.10 -0.16 21.19
N ASP A 173 -8.41 -0.89 22.09
CA ASP A 173 -9.04 -1.70 23.12
C ASP A 173 -9.94 -0.84 24.03
N SER A 174 -9.49 0.37 24.40
CA SER A 174 -10.29 1.33 25.18
C SER A 174 -11.49 1.84 24.39
N LEU A 175 -11.30 2.28 23.15
CA LEU A 175 -12.38 2.76 22.29
C LEU A 175 -13.44 1.68 22.02
N ILE A 176 -13.02 0.41 21.93
CA ILE A 176 -13.95 -0.73 21.80
C ILE A 176 -14.75 -0.92 23.09
N ALA A 177 -14.09 -0.83 24.24
CA ALA A 177 -14.75 -0.94 25.54
C ALA A 177 -15.75 0.20 25.79
N GLU A 178 -15.47 1.40 25.27
CA GLU A 178 -16.38 2.56 25.32
C GLU A 178 -17.53 2.47 24.28
N GLY A 179 -17.45 1.51 23.34
CA GLY A 179 -18.40 1.36 22.25
C GLY A 179 -18.24 2.39 21.14
N ASP A 180 -17.12 3.09 21.09
CA ASP A 180 -16.78 4.08 20.07
C ASP A 180 -16.14 3.43 18.84
N ALA A 181 -15.51 2.24 18.98
CA ALA A 181 -14.89 1.48 17.93
C ALA A 181 -15.33 0.02 17.92
N PHE A 182 -15.17 -0.65 16.78
CA PHE A 182 -15.30 -2.11 16.66
C PHE A 182 -14.51 -2.62 15.44
N CYS A 183 -14.06 -3.86 15.55
CA CYS A 183 -13.27 -4.52 14.52
C CYS A 183 -14.15 -5.42 13.64
N PHE A 184 -13.86 -5.47 12.35
CA PHE A 184 -14.42 -6.47 11.45
C PHE A 184 -13.65 -7.78 11.58
N ASN A 185 -14.39 -8.87 11.79
CA ASN A 185 -13.79 -10.18 12.09
C ASN A 185 -12.97 -10.77 10.95
N ASP A 186 -13.31 -10.44 9.72
CA ASP A 186 -12.75 -11.10 8.53
C ASP A 186 -12.64 -10.12 7.37
N ALA A 187 -11.55 -9.36 7.37
CA ALA A 187 -11.18 -8.45 6.28
C ALA A 187 -9.97 -8.97 5.52
N ARG A 188 -10.04 -8.92 4.19
CA ARG A 188 -8.92 -9.25 3.31
C ARG A 188 -8.54 -8.07 2.45
N CYS A 189 -7.26 -7.79 2.33
CA CYS A 189 -6.79 -6.83 1.35
C CYS A 189 -7.02 -7.35 -0.08
N ALA A 190 -7.27 -6.44 -0.99
CA ALA A 190 -7.51 -6.78 -2.40
C ALA A 190 -6.23 -7.07 -3.18
N ALA A 191 -5.09 -6.59 -2.70
CA ALA A 191 -3.77 -6.88 -3.23
C ALA A 191 -2.71 -6.82 -2.12
N ASN A 192 -1.54 -7.43 -2.36
CA ASN A 192 -0.44 -7.47 -1.40
C ASN A 192 0.68 -6.47 -1.71
N SER A 193 0.33 -5.32 -2.27
CA SER A 193 1.20 -4.17 -2.45
C SER A 193 0.38 -2.88 -2.47
N THR A 194 0.96 -1.80 -1.99
CA THR A 194 0.28 -0.51 -1.74
C THR A 194 -0.39 0.04 -2.99
N ILE A 195 0.31 0.07 -4.12
CA ILE A 195 -0.21 0.59 -5.39
C ILE A 195 -1.40 -0.22 -5.89
N GLU A 196 -1.27 -1.55 -5.92
CA GLU A 196 -2.32 -2.42 -6.43
C GLU A 196 -3.53 -2.47 -5.48
N SER A 197 -3.28 -2.39 -4.17
CA SER A 197 -4.34 -2.29 -3.17
C SER A 197 -5.10 -0.98 -3.29
N SER A 198 -4.40 0.15 -3.38
CA SER A 198 -5.00 1.49 -3.50
C SER A 198 -5.89 1.66 -4.73
N LYS A 199 -5.50 1.08 -5.88
CA LYS A 199 -6.34 1.07 -7.10
C LYS A 199 -7.70 0.43 -6.83
N ARG A 200 -7.74 -0.64 -6.02
CA ARG A 200 -8.97 -1.38 -5.68
C ARG A 200 -9.76 -0.75 -4.54
N ILE A 201 -9.06 -0.19 -3.57
CA ILE A 201 -9.68 0.50 -2.42
C ILE A 201 -10.44 1.74 -2.88
N PHE A 202 -9.81 2.55 -3.74
CA PHE A 202 -10.31 3.89 -4.07
C PHE A 202 -11.10 3.98 -5.37
N THR A 203 -11.35 2.87 -6.07
CA THR A 203 -12.18 2.88 -7.28
C THR A 203 -13.31 1.86 -7.23
N LEU A 204 -14.31 2.01 -8.09
CA LEU A 204 -15.39 1.04 -8.30
C LEU A 204 -15.01 -0.08 -9.28
N TRP A 205 -13.73 -0.31 -9.51
CA TRP A 205 -13.24 -1.28 -10.47
C TRP A 205 -13.63 -2.72 -10.13
N ASN A 206 -13.38 -3.14 -8.88
CA ASN A 206 -13.67 -4.49 -8.40
C ASN A 206 -13.19 -5.62 -9.35
N ASP A 207 -11.99 -5.44 -9.94
CA ASP A 207 -11.33 -6.39 -10.87
C ASP A 207 -12.21 -6.83 -12.06
N ARG A 208 -13.05 -5.97 -12.59
CA ARG A 208 -13.90 -6.25 -13.76
C ARG A 208 -13.03 -6.58 -14.98
N PRO A 209 -13.22 -7.75 -15.61
CA PRO A 209 -12.41 -8.17 -16.76
C PRO A 209 -12.45 -7.19 -17.93
N GLY A 210 -11.30 -7.00 -18.59
CA GLY A 210 -11.18 -6.20 -19.81
C GLY A 210 -11.16 -4.68 -19.59
N LEU A 211 -11.26 -4.21 -18.35
CA LEU A 211 -11.22 -2.80 -17.98
C LEU A 211 -10.14 -2.55 -16.92
N GLU A 212 -9.59 -1.34 -16.88
CA GLU A 212 -8.59 -0.93 -15.90
C GLU A 212 -9.24 -0.10 -14.78
N TRP A 213 -8.56 -0.01 -13.65
CA TRP A 213 -8.99 0.76 -12.48
C TRP A 213 -9.33 2.22 -12.79
N CYS A 214 -8.63 2.82 -13.74
CA CYS A 214 -8.82 4.21 -14.16
C CYS A 214 -10.04 4.42 -15.10
N ASP A 215 -10.72 3.34 -15.49
CA ASP A 215 -11.99 3.41 -16.26
C ASP A 215 -13.22 3.53 -15.35
N PHE A 216 -13.01 3.63 -14.04
CA PHE A 216 -14.09 3.69 -13.06
C PHE A 216 -14.04 4.96 -12.22
N PRO A 217 -15.19 5.41 -11.69
CA PRO A 217 -15.19 6.51 -10.75
C PRO A 217 -14.42 6.11 -9.49
N ASN A 218 -13.70 7.08 -8.92
CA ASN A 218 -13.00 6.92 -7.66
C ASN A 218 -13.83 7.51 -6.50
N LEU A 219 -13.48 7.10 -5.28
CA LEU A 219 -14.15 7.52 -4.05
C LEU A 219 -14.25 9.05 -3.95
N MET A 220 -13.13 9.75 -4.15
CA MET A 220 -13.03 11.20 -3.99
C MET A 220 -13.91 11.93 -4.99
N SER A 221 -13.87 11.53 -6.26
CA SER A 221 -14.71 12.11 -7.31
C SER A 221 -16.21 11.89 -7.06
N CYS A 222 -16.59 10.72 -6.53
CA CYS A 222 -17.98 10.43 -6.13
C CYS A 222 -18.45 11.39 -5.02
N PHE A 223 -17.65 11.57 -3.98
CA PHE A 223 -17.98 12.45 -2.87
C PHE A 223 -17.94 13.92 -3.25
N SER A 224 -16.97 14.34 -4.06
CA SER A 224 -16.92 15.70 -4.61
C SER A 224 -18.17 16.01 -5.42
N ARG A 225 -18.66 15.07 -6.25
CA ARG A 225 -19.92 15.19 -7.00
C ARG A 225 -21.14 15.34 -6.09
N ALA A 226 -21.10 14.76 -4.90
CA ALA A 226 -22.14 14.86 -3.88
C ALA A 226 -22.02 16.14 -3.00
N GLY A 227 -21.08 17.04 -3.30
CA GLY A 227 -20.88 18.30 -2.58
C GLY A 227 -20.02 18.16 -1.32
N TYR A 228 -19.40 17.03 -1.09
CA TYR A 228 -18.42 16.89 -0.02
C TYR A 228 -17.13 17.63 -0.38
N ARG A 229 -16.47 18.19 0.62
CA ARG A 229 -15.08 18.61 0.48
C ARG A 229 -14.19 17.41 0.60
N THR A 230 -13.29 17.22 -0.34
CA THR A 230 -12.39 16.08 -0.39
C THR A 230 -10.96 16.48 -0.06
N ILE A 231 -10.37 15.82 0.93
CA ILE A 231 -9.03 16.16 1.40
C ILE A 231 -8.22 14.88 1.53
N TRP A 232 -6.99 14.92 1.04
CA TRP A 232 -6.00 13.87 1.24
C TRP A 232 -4.87 14.40 2.13
N TYR A 233 -4.76 13.84 3.33
CA TYR A 233 -3.65 14.04 4.24
C TYR A 233 -2.69 12.87 4.09
N THR A 234 -1.40 13.15 3.97
CA THR A 234 -0.41 12.08 3.78
C THR A 234 0.89 12.37 4.51
N ASN A 235 1.45 11.31 5.09
CA ASN A 235 2.83 11.26 5.57
C ASN A 235 3.73 10.49 4.60
N GLN A 236 3.23 10.14 3.43
CA GLN A 236 3.95 9.47 2.35
C GLN A 236 4.56 10.46 1.37
N GLU A 237 5.43 10.00 0.48
CA GLU A 237 5.97 10.83 -0.59
C GLU A 237 4.93 11.15 -1.67
N THR A 238 4.85 12.41 -2.06
CA THR A 238 3.85 12.89 -3.03
C THR A 238 4.35 12.93 -4.47
N GLU A 239 5.65 12.87 -4.71
CA GLU A 239 6.28 13.11 -6.02
C GLU A 239 6.82 11.83 -6.69
N GLY A 240 6.81 10.71 -6.02
CA GLY A 240 7.30 9.44 -6.56
C GLY A 240 6.53 9.02 -7.83
N PRO A 241 7.19 8.39 -8.82
CA PRO A 241 6.53 7.96 -10.06
C PRO A 241 5.42 6.93 -9.84
N PHE A 242 5.44 6.27 -8.69
CA PHE A 242 4.49 5.24 -8.29
C PHE A 242 3.81 5.55 -6.95
N SER A 243 3.78 6.82 -6.51
CA SER A 243 3.08 7.17 -5.28
C SER A 243 1.56 7.12 -5.47
N VAL A 244 0.86 6.68 -4.43
CA VAL A 244 -0.61 6.70 -4.37
C VAL A 244 -1.12 8.13 -4.49
N GLU A 245 -0.40 9.08 -3.88
CA GLU A 245 -0.69 10.51 -3.91
C GLU A 245 -0.62 11.08 -5.33
N ARG A 246 0.33 10.62 -6.13
CA ARG A 246 0.42 11.03 -7.52
C ARG A 246 -0.72 10.50 -8.36
N MET A 247 -1.21 9.29 -8.06
CA MET A 247 -2.35 8.70 -8.76
C MET A 247 -3.66 9.41 -8.39
N PHE A 248 -3.91 9.62 -7.10
CA PHE A 248 -5.18 10.09 -6.59
C PHE A 248 -5.19 11.55 -6.11
N GLY A 249 -4.04 12.16 -5.88
CA GLY A 249 -3.95 13.53 -5.34
C GLY A 249 -4.57 14.62 -6.22
N LYS A 250 -4.75 14.34 -7.54
CA LYS A 250 -5.47 15.23 -8.44
C LYS A 250 -6.99 15.06 -8.39
N THR A 251 -7.49 14.04 -7.71
CA THR A 251 -8.92 13.75 -7.59
C THR A 251 -9.56 14.40 -6.35
N VAL A 252 -8.76 15.04 -5.50
CA VAL A 252 -9.20 15.73 -4.28
C VAL A 252 -9.12 17.25 -4.44
N ASP A 253 -9.95 17.95 -3.68
CA ASP A 253 -9.87 19.43 -3.62
C ASP A 253 -8.56 19.89 -3.00
N LEU A 254 -8.03 19.13 -2.02
CA LEU A 254 -6.84 19.51 -1.28
C LEU A 254 -5.97 18.30 -0.93
N LEU A 255 -4.68 18.36 -1.31
CA LEU A 255 -3.64 17.46 -0.81
C LEU A 255 -2.81 18.19 0.25
N ARG A 256 -2.60 17.58 1.41
CA ARG A 256 -1.88 18.15 2.56
C ARG A 256 -0.84 17.18 3.11
N THR A 257 0.33 17.70 3.40
CA THR A 257 1.44 16.98 4.04
C THR A 257 2.07 17.86 5.12
N PRO A 258 2.70 17.30 6.16
CA PRO A 258 3.43 18.04 7.17
C PRO A 258 4.60 18.86 6.59
N TYR A 259 5.12 18.48 5.45
CA TYR A 259 6.39 19.00 4.89
C TYR A 259 6.26 20.20 3.96
N GLY A 260 5.09 20.77 3.80
CA GLY A 260 4.88 21.98 2.98
C GLY A 260 5.09 21.76 1.48
N LYS A 261 4.66 22.74 0.67
CA LYS A 261 4.97 22.81 -0.77
C LYS A 261 6.38 23.40 -0.95
N SER A 262 7.45 22.71 -0.66
CA SER A 262 8.71 23.04 -1.31
C SER A 262 8.84 22.09 -2.51
N GLY A 263 8.99 22.64 -3.71
CA GLY A 263 9.14 21.89 -4.95
C GLY A 263 10.46 21.14 -5.02
N GLY A 264 10.80 20.43 -3.97
CA GLY A 264 11.94 19.57 -3.81
C GLY A 264 11.51 18.20 -3.32
N VAL A 265 12.30 17.22 -3.64
CA VAL A 265 12.22 15.86 -3.11
C VAL A 265 12.05 15.96 -1.58
N VAL A 266 11.00 15.38 -1.03
CA VAL A 266 10.83 15.28 0.42
C VAL A 266 11.96 14.40 0.96
N THR A 267 12.97 15.04 1.51
CA THR A 267 14.19 14.37 1.99
C THR A 267 14.04 13.76 3.38
N ARG A 268 12.93 14.06 4.06
CA ARG A 268 12.62 13.55 5.40
C ARG A 268 11.13 13.30 5.53
N VAL A 269 10.74 12.05 5.70
CA VAL A 269 9.44 11.67 6.22
C VAL A 269 9.59 11.56 7.73
N GLY A 270 8.79 12.29 8.50
CA GLY A 270 8.74 12.18 9.95
C GLY A 270 7.82 11.07 10.42
N PHE A 271 7.52 11.08 11.69
CA PHE A 271 6.57 10.14 12.27
C PHE A 271 5.13 10.52 11.91
N ASP A 272 4.23 9.55 11.92
CA ASP A 272 2.82 9.76 11.54
C ASP A 272 2.10 10.79 12.44
N GLU A 273 2.55 11.00 13.68
CA GLU A 273 1.99 12.04 14.56
C GLU A 273 2.18 13.47 14.01
N GLU A 274 3.11 13.69 13.07
CA GLU A 274 3.35 15.00 12.47
C GLU A 274 2.18 15.48 11.57
N ILE A 275 1.30 14.54 11.14
CA ILE A 275 0.11 14.88 10.36
C ILE A 275 -1.01 15.49 11.23
N LEU A 276 -1.01 15.22 12.54
CA LEU A 276 -2.09 15.65 13.46
C LEU A 276 -2.28 17.16 13.51
N PRO A 277 -1.22 17.98 13.64
CA PRO A 277 -1.38 19.47 13.61
C PRO A 277 -1.92 19.97 12.27
N VAL A 278 -1.63 19.25 11.17
CA VAL A 278 -2.12 19.64 9.83
C VAL A 278 -3.63 19.42 9.75
N ILE A 279 -4.11 18.28 10.25
CA ILE A 279 -5.54 17.95 10.30
C ILE A 279 -6.26 18.94 11.22
N GLY A 280 -5.76 19.18 12.44
CA GLY A 280 -6.36 20.08 13.41
C GLY A 280 -6.51 21.50 12.88
N LYS A 281 -5.43 22.12 12.42
CA LYS A 281 -5.45 23.49 11.85
C LYS A 281 -6.43 23.61 10.68
N PHE A 282 -6.54 22.57 9.87
CA PHE A 282 -7.44 22.60 8.73
C PHE A 282 -8.90 22.45 9.16
N ASN A 283 -9.21 21.56 10.09
CA ASN A 283 -10.55 21.40 10.65
C ASN A 283 -11.02 22.70 11.30
N ASP A 284 -10.17 23.38 12.08
CA ASP A 284 -10.48 24.68 12.71
C ASP A 284 -10.70 25.78 11.67
N SER A 285 -9.86 25.84 10.64
CA SER A 285 -9.96 26.87 9.59
C SER A 285 -11.24 26.76 8.76
N LEU A 286 -11.78 25.56 8.61
CA LEU A 286 -13.04 25.33 7.89
C LEU A 286 -14.25 25.83 8.65
N GLN A 287 -14.26 25.70 9.96
CA GLN A 287 -15.32 26.24 10.81
C GLN A 287 -15.40 27.76 10.71
N ILE A 288 -14.24 28.43 10.57
CA ILE A 288 -14.15 29.89 10.52
C ILE A 288 -14.49 30.44 9.11
N ARG A 289 -14.07 29.77 8.03
CA ARG A 289 -14.13 30.33 6.67
C ARG A 289 -15.42 30.06 5.88
N GLN A 290 -16.21 29.08 6.23
CA GLN A 290 -17.42 28.73 5.49
C GLN A 290 -18.53 28.19 6.42
N PRO A 291 -19.05 28.98 7.33
CA PRO A 291 -20.14 28.56 8.24
C PRO A 291 -21.43 28.19 7.47
N GLU A 292 -21.57 28.68 6.23
CA GLU A 292 -22.77 28.46 5.41
C GLU A 292 -22.74 27.19 4.55
N LYS A 293 -21.58 26.59 4.29
CA LYS A 293 -21.50 25.31 3.57
C LYS A 293 -21.75 24.14 4.52
N LYS A 294 -22.98 23.69 4.60
CA LYS A 294 -23.43 22.50 5.32
C LYS A 294 -23.03 21.19 4.62
N SER A 295 -21.89 21.11 3.94
CA SER A 295 -21.42 19.90 3.29
C SER A 295 -20.44 19.18 4.19
N GLY A 296 -20.60 17.87 4.33
CA GLY A 296 -19.65 17.02 5.02
C GLY A 296 -18.29 16.98 4.33
N GLN A 297 -17.32 16.39 4.99
CA GLN A 297 -15.95 16.23 4.49
C GLN A 297 -15.63 14.76 4.25
N LEU A 298 -14.97 14.45 3.15
CA LEU A 298 -14.26 13.20 2.96
C LEU A 298 -12.77 13.46 3.21
N SER A 299 -12.23 12.83 4.25
CA SER A 299 -10.81 12.87 4.57
C SER A 299 -10.16 11.51 4.30
N ILE A 300 -9.15 11.46 3.45
CA ILE A 300 -8.25 10.32 3.34
C ILE A 300 -6.99 10.67 4.14
N ILE A 301 -6.58 9.81 5.07
CA ILE A 301 -5.39 9.99 5.90
C ILE A 301 -4.48 8.80 5.62
N HIS A 302 -3.41 9.02 4.86
CA HIS A 302 -2.46 7.97 4.47
C HIS A 302 -1.23 8.03 5.36
N LEU A 303 -1.08 6.99 6.18
CA LEU A 303 -0.01 6.84 7.17
C LEU A 303 1.17 6.08 6.57
N MET A 304 2.35 6.26 7.17
CA MET A 304 3.52 5.43 6.95
C MET A 304 3.40 4.07 7.66
N GLY A 305 2.62 4.02 8.72
CA GLY A 305 2.23 2.81 9.44
C GLY A 305 3.40 1.91 9.82
N SER A 306 3.29 0.63 9.46
CA SER A 306 4.28 -0.41 9.75
C SER A 306 5.13 -0.78 8.53
N HIS A 307 5.36 0.18 7.60
CA HIS A 307 6.21 -0.05 6.43
C HIS A 307 7.61 -0.53 6.80
N TYR A 308 8.20 -1.39 5.97
CA TYR A 308 9.52 -2.00 6.21
C TYR A 308 10.59 -0.98 6.61
N GLN A 309 11.56 -1.43 7.36
CA GLN A 309 12.38 -0.82 8.40
C GLN A 309 11.54 -0.30 9.58
N TYR A 310 10.84 -1.25 10.20
CA TYR A 310 9.86 -1.00 11.26
C TYR A 310 10.40 -0.10 12.38
N SER A 311 11.69 -0.24 12.76
CA SER A 311 12.34 0.59 13.78
C SER A 311 12.40 2.08 13.46
N LEU A 312 12.25 2.45 12.18
CA LEU A 312 12.17 3.84 11.72
C LEU A 312 10.74 4.41 11.70
N ARG A 313 9.74 3.60 12.04
CA ARG A 313 8.33 3.99 11.95
C ARG A 313 7.77 4.55 13.25
N TYR A 314 8.51 4.50 14.35
CA TYR A 314 8.07 4.98 15.67
C TYR A 314 9.18 5.70 16.41
N PRO A 315 8.84 6.71 17.26
CA PRO A 315 9.78 7.34 18.16
C PRO A 315 10.27 6.36 19.23
N SER A 316 11.49 6.58 19.76
CA SER A 316 12.13 5.70 20.76
C SER A 316 11.28 5.43 22.01
N LYS A 317 10.39 6.35 22.40
CA LYS A 317 9.43 6.17 23.50
C LYS A 317 8.46 4.99 23.29
N PHE A 318 8.26 4.54 22.04
CA PHE A 318 7.43 3.37 21.68
C PHE A 318 8.26 2.09 21.51
N ASN A 319 9.55 2.10 21.76
CA ASN A 319 10.39 0.90 21.71
C ASN A 319 10.15 0.01 22.94
N HIS A 320 8.94 -0.49 23.07
CA HIS A 320 8.43 -1.25 24.22
C HIS A 320 8.79 -2.75 24.13
N PHE A 321 8.40 -3.39 23.00
CA PHE A 321 8.62 -4.82 22.80
C PHE A 321 10.05 -5.12 22.37
N LYS A 322 10.59 -6.23 22.88
CA LYS A 322 11.95 -6.73 22.62
C LYS A 322 11.87 -8.12 21.99
N LYS A 323 12.98 -8.60 21.44
CA LYS A 323 13.05 -9.94 20.81
C LYS A 323 12.63 -11.09 21.74
N GLU A 324 12.75 -10.90 23.05
CA GLU A 324 12.36 -11.85 24.10
C GLU A 324 10.83 -11.98 24.22
N ASP A 325 10.07 -10.95 23.84
CA ASP A 325 8.61 -10.91 23.86
C ASP A 325 7.98 -11.64 22.67
N VAL A 326 8.78 -11.96 21.63
CA VAL A 326 8.27 -12.61 20.43
C VAL A 326 7.92 -14.06 20.70
N ILE A 327 6.67 -14.43 20.45
CA ILE A 327 6.14 -15.76 20.76
C ILE A 327 6.73 -16.84 19.84
N ARG A 328 6.98 -16.47 18.58
CA ARG A 328 7.52 -17.37 17.55
C ARG A 328 9.05 -17.31 17.58
N LYS A 329 9.69 -18.49 17.59
CA LYS A 329 11.15 -18.57 17.71
C LYS A 329 11.80 -18.79 16.34
N ASN A 330 11.97 -17.72 15.58
CA ASN A 330 12.54 -17.75 14.22
C ASN A 330 14.03 -17.35 14.20
N GLY A 331 14.74 -17.47 15.32
CA GLY A 331 16.11 -16.97 15.48
C GLY A 331 16.18 -15.51 15.99
N SER A 332 17.31 -15.12 16.54
CA SER A 332 17.45 -13.85 17.28
C SER A 332 17.21 -12.62 16.40
N THR A 333 17.72 -12.62 15.16
CA THR A 333 17.57 -11.48 14.24
C THR A 333 16.12 -11.35 13.75
N ALA A 334 15.46 -12.46 13.39
CA ALA A 334 14.07 -12.47 12.99
C ALA A 334 13.15 -11.98 14.13
N ASN A 335 13.39 -12.46 15.37
CA ASN A 335 12.61 -12.01 16.52
C ASN A 335 12.79 -10.52 16.82
N ALA A 336 14.00 -9.95 16.62
CA ALA A 336 14.20 -8.52 16.75
C ALA A 336 13.36 -7.73 15.74
N LYS A 337 13.29 -8.17 14.48
CA LYS A 337 12.46 -7.55 13.45
C LYS A 337 10.96 -7.62 13.78
N VAL A 338 10.50 -8.77 14.29
CA VAL A 338 9.10 -8.91 14.73
C VAL A 338 8.78 -7.99 15.91
N ALA A 339 9.71 -7.82 16.86
CA ALA A 339 9.54 -6.88 17.97
C ALA A 339 9.47 -5.42 17.49
N GLU A 340 10.32 -5.02 16.53
CA GLU A 340 10.24 -3.72 15.88
C GLU A 340 8.86 -3.51 15.21
N TYR A 341 8.35 -4.53 14.54
CA TYR A 341 7.01 -4.50 13.94
C TYR A 341 5.90 -4.34 14.99
N MET A 342 5.96 -5.06 16.13
CA MET A 342 5.00 -4.91 17.22
C MET A 342 5.02 -3.47 17.78
N ASN A 343 6.20 -2.85 17.87
CA ASN A 343 6.35 -1.45 18.31
C ASN A 343 5.74 -0.46 17.30
N SER A 344 5.86 -0.72 16.01
CA SER A 344 5.23 0.11 14.98
C SER A 344 3.70 0.02 15.03
N ILE A 345 3.13 -1.16 15.32
CA ILE A 345 1.69 -1.32 15.57
C ILE A 345 1.25 -0.53 16.81
N LEU A 346 1.98 -0.64 17.91
CA LEU A 346 1.70 0.13 19.14
C LEU A 346 1.69 1.65 18.88
N TYR A 347 2.62 2.13 18.07
CA TYR A 347 2.67 3.54 17.70
C TYR A 347 1.53 3.94 16.77
N THR A 348 1.18 3.09 15.80
CA THR A 348 0.02 3.32 14.92
C THR A 348 -1.27 3.43 15.75
N ASP A 349 -1.46 2.58 16.75
CA ASP A 349 -2.60 2.65 17.68
C ASP A 349 -2.70 4.00 18.39
N TYR A 350 -1.59 4.53 18.88
CA TYR A 350 -1.52 5.88 19.47
C TYR A 350 -1.96 6.96 18.46
N VAL A 351 -1.48 6.88 17.22
CA VAL A 351 -1.83 7.83 16.15
C VAL A 351 -3.33 7.75 15.81
N LEU A 352 -3.88 6.52 15.75
CA LEU A 352 -5.31 6.31 15.51
C LEU A 352 -6.17 6.97 16.58
N GLY A 353 -5.81 6.83 17.86
CA GLY A 353 -6.51 7.48 18.96
C GLY A 353 -6.44 9.01 18.87
N ALA A 354 -5.27 9.55 18.50
CA ALA A 354 -5.11 10.98 18.32
C ALA A 354 -5.92 11.51 17.13
N ILE A 355 -5.99 10.78 16.01
CA ILE A 355 -6.87 11.13 14.89
C ILE A 355 -8.34 11.08 15.33
N TYR A 356 -8.77 10.00 16.02
CA TYR A 356 -10.13 9.90 16.54
C TYR A 356 -10.51 11.12 17.39
N ALA A 357 -9.63 11.56 18.28
CA ALA A 357 -9.85 12.72 19.14
C ALA A 357 -10.10 14.02 18.35
N LEU A 358 -9.49 14.21 17.18
CA LEU A 358 -9.71 15.36 16.31
C LEU A 358 -11.11 15.41 15.66
N TYR A 359 -11.83 14.27 15.64
CA TYR A 359 -13.18 14.17 15.06
C TYR A 359 -14.26 13.90 16.10
N ARG A 360 -13.90 13.59 17.36
CA ARG A 360 -14.81 13.09 18.41
C ARG A 360 -16.06 13.97 18.61
N GLU A 361 -15.89 15.27 18.55
CA GLU A 361 -17.00 16.24 18.79
C GLU A 361 -17.87 16.49 17.55
N ARG A 362 -17.56 15.87 16.42
CA ARG A 362 -18.25 16.02 15.14
C ARG A 362 -18.96 14.72 14.76
N PRO A 363 -20.10 14.77 14.04
CA PRO A 363 -20.66 13.55 13.47
C PRO A 363 -19.69 12.95 12.45
N ALA A 364 -19.00 11.86 12.79
CA ALA A 364 -18.03 11.23 11.90
C ALA A 364 -18.13 9.70 11.89
N LEU A 365 -18.05 9.16 10.69
CA LEU A 365 -17.78 7.74 10.40
C LEU A 365 -16.32 7.62 9.98
N ILE A 366 -15.52 6.95 10.80
CA ILE A 366 -14.09 6.77 10.59
C ILE A 366 -13.83 5.30 10.31
N VAL A 367 -13.10 4.99 9.24
CA VAL A 367 -12.69 3.64 8.87
C VAL A 367 -11.17 3.61 8.85
N TYR A 368 -10.57 2.71 9.64
CA TYR A 368 -9.16 2.36 9.54
C TYR A 368 -9.03 0.99 8.90
N LEU A 369 -8.14 0.89 7.92
CA LEU A 369 -7.72 -0.36 7.30
C LEU A 369 -6.25 -0.29 6.93
N SER A 370 -5.58 -1.43 6.88
CA SER A 370 -4.29 -1.52 6.20
C SER A 370 -4.49 -1.80 4.72
N ASP A 371 -3.60 -1.30 3.90
CA ASP A 371 -3.57 -1.59 2.47
C ASP A 371 -3.26 -3.06 2.18
N HIS A 372 -2.31 -3.66 2.91
CA HIS A 372 -1.98 -5.09 2.96
C HIS A 372 -1.36 -5.46 4.31
N GLY A 373 -1.12 -6.73 4.51
CA GLY A 373 -0.34 -7.26 5.64
C GLY A 373 1.11 -7.55 5.25
N GLU A 374 1.80 -8.34 6.07
CA GLU A 374 3.23 -8.60 5.99
C GLU A 374 3.56 -10.05 6.35
N SER A 375 4.44 -10.69 5.61
CA SER A 375 5.08 -11.93 6.05
C SER A 375 6.23 -11.60 7.01
N LEU A 376 6.24 -12.23 8.16
CA LEU A 376 7.22 -11.98 9.24
C LEU A 376 7.94 -13.29 9.62
N TYR A 377 8.55 -13.95 8.64
CA TYR A 377 9.21 -15.27 8.79
C TYR A 377 8.24 -16.38 9.25
N ASP A 378 6.95 -16.26 8.93
CA ASP A 378 5.90 -17.11 9.48
C ASP A 378 4.93 -17.66 8.44
N SER A 379 5.11 -17.31 7.18
CA SER A 379 4.30 -17.87 6.08
C SER A 379 4.75 -19.32 5.81
N PRO A 380 3.85 -20.31 5.88
CA PRO A 380 4.21 -21.71 5.69
C PRO A 380 4.90 -22.01 4.35
N ASP A 381 4.46 -21.34 3.28
CA ASP A 381 5.01 -21.50 1.93
C ASP A 381 6.30 -20.71 1.70
N GLN A 382 6.60 -19.73 2.54
CA GLN A 382 7.72 -18.78 2.43
C GLN A 382 8.29 -18.44 3.82
N PRO A 383 8.89 -19.42 4.54
CA PRO A 383 9.28 -19.26 5.95
C PRO A 383 10.42 -18.25 6.18
N ASP A 384 11.20 -17.93 5.15
CA ASP A 384 12.30 -16.98 5.23
C ASP A 384 11.92 -15.57 4.77
N LEU A 385 10.64 -15.36 4.40
CA LEU A 385 10.17 -14.08 3.92
C LEU A 385 9.86 -13.13 5.10
N CYS A 386 10.50 -11.97 5.08
CA CYS A 386 10.07 -10.78 5.83
C CYS A 386 9.80 -9.69 4.80
N GLY A 387 8.52 -9.38 4.59
CA GLY A 387 8.12 -8.48 3.52
C GLY A 387 6.81 -8.89 2.88
N HIS A 388 6.45 -8.19 1.83
CA HIS A 388 5.24 -8.42 1.03
C HIS A 388 5.56 -8.43 -0.48
N GLY A 389 4.53 -8.60 -1.31
CA GLY A 389 4.67 -8.73 -2.77
C GLY A 389 4.79 -10.18 -3.23
N GLY A 390 5.04 -10.37 -4.52
CA GLY A 390 5.11 -11.70 -5.14
C GLY A 390 3.77 -12.43 -5.07
N ARG A 391 3.80 -13.76 -4.82
CA ARG A 391 2.57 -14.55 -4.61
C ARG A 391 1.97 -14.25 -3.25
N PRO A 392 0.69 -13.85 -3.16
CA PRO A 392 0.07 -13.48 -1.89
C PRO A 392 0.04 -14.65 -0.90
N THR A 393 0.38 -14.36 0.36
CA THR A 393 0.22 -15.26 1.50
C THR A 393 -0.98 -14.84 2.35
N LEU A 394 -1.41 -15.69 3.27
CA LEU A 394 -2.50 -15.36 4.20
C LEU A 394 -2.11 -14.19 5.10
N GLU A 395 -0.87 -14.16 5.57
CA GLU A 395 -0.30 -13.13 6.44
C GLU A 395 -0.29 -11.75 5.75
N GLN A 396 -0.08 -11.73 4.44
CA GLN A 396 -0.15 -10.51 3.62
C GLN A 396 -1.60 -10.09 3.32
N ALA A 397 -2.55 -11.04 3.35
CA ALA A 397 -3.95 -10.79 3.03
C ALA A 397 -4.80 -10.41 4.24
N ASP A 398 -4.43 -10.86 5.45
CA ASP A 398 -5.21 -10.71 6.68
C ASP A 398 -4.93 -9.39 7.39
N ILE A 399 -5.78 -8.40 7.14
CA ILE A 399 -5.58 -7.02 7.60
C ILE A 399 -6.60 -6.60 8.66
N PRO A 400 -6.27 -5.63 9.52
CA PRO A 400 -7.26 -4.99 10.38
C PRO A 400 -8.22 -4.12 9.55
N PHE A 401 -9.48 -4.15 9.91
CA PHE A 401 -10.50 -3.24 9.44
C PHE A 401 -11.33 -2.79 10.66
N VAL A 402 -11.17 -1.54 11.04
CA VAL A 402 -11.77 -0.96 12.25
C VAL A 402 -12.70 0.17 11.85
N VAL A 403 -13.89 0.17 12.41
CA VAL A 403 -14.83 1.28 12.27
C VAL A 403 -14.95 1.99 13.61
N MET A 404 -14.80 3.30 13.60
CA MET A 404 -15.01 4.18 14.74
C MET A 404 -16.17 5.13 14.43
N LEU A 405 -17.16 5.17 15.30
CA LEU A 405 -18.33 6.03 15.19
C LEU A 405 -18.33 7.01 16.36
N THR A 406 -18.23 8.29 16.06
CA THR A 406 -18.24 9.30 17.11
C THR A 406 -19.57 9.32 17.87
N PRO A 407 -19.60 9.77 19.13
CA PRO A 407 -20.83 9.86 19.91
C PRO A 407 -21.93 10.67 19.20
N SER A 408 -21.55 11.79 18.56
CA SER A 408 -22.46 12.62 17.77
C SER A 408 -23.06 11.85 16.58
N PHE A 409 -22.23 11.06 15.86
CA PHE A 409 -22.73 10.23 14.75
C PHE A 409 -23.73 9.18 15.25
N ARG A 410 -23.40 8.43 16.31
CA ARG A 410 -24.29 7.41 16.87
C ARG A 410 -25.61 7.99 17.34
N LYS A 411 -25.58 9.17 17.96
CA LYS A 411 -26.77 9.89 18.41
C LYS A 411 -27.65 10.32 17.24
N SER A 412 -27.06 10.86 16.17
CA SER A 412 -27.79 11.36 15.01
C SER A 412 -28.32 10.24 14.10
N TYR A 413 -27.57 9.11 14.00
CA TYR A 413 -27.87 8.02 13.08
C TYR A 413 -27.86 6.63 13.75
N PRO A 414 -28.74 6.41 14.79
CA PRO A 414 -28.69 5.19 15.59
C PRO A 414 -28.98 3.91 14.77
N ALA A 415 -29.92 3.96 13.83
CA ALA A 415 -30.26 2.82 12.98
C ALA A 415 -29.11 2.45 12.04
N LEU A 416 -28.45 3.45 11.45
CA LEU A 416 -27.27 3.24 10.60
C LEU A 416 -26.10 2.70 11.43
N SER A 417 -25.85 3.28 12.60
CA SER A 417 -24.80 2.84 13.52
C SER A 417 -24.98 1.37 13.91
N LYS A 418 -26.21 0.96 14.24
CA LYS A 418 -26.54 -0.43 14.54
C LYS A 418 -26.28 -1.34 13.34
N ARG A 419 -26.71 -0.95 12.14
CA ARG A 419 -26.52 -1.73 10.91
C ARG A 419 -25.03 -1.92 10.59
N ILE A 420 -24.21 -0.85 10.71
CA ILE A 420 -22.78 -0.93 10.53
C ILE A 420 -22.14 -1.87 11.56
N TYR A 421 -22.51 -1.74 12.82
CA TYR A 421 -22.02 -2.62 13.89
C TYR A 421 -22.39 -4.09 13.67
N ASP A 422 -23.62 -4.39 13.28
CA ASP A 422 -24.09 -5.74 13.01
C ASP A 422 -23.35 -6.40 11.83
N SER A 423 -22.84 -5.59 10.90
CA SER A 423 -22.10 -6.08 9.73
C SER A 423 -20.66 -6.54 10.04
N ARG A 424 -20.15 -6.33 11.26
CA ARG A 424 -18.74 -6.62 11.62
C ARG A 424 -18.30 -8.08 11.49
N PHE A 425 -19.24 -9.02 11.38
CA PHE A 425 -18.95 -10.43 11.15
C PHE A 425 -19.00 -10.85 9.68
N ARG A 426 -19.30 -9.93 8.78
CA ARG A 426 -19.32 -10.18 7.34
C ARG A 426 -17.90 -10.36 6.80
N PRO A 427 -17.68 -11.33 5.89
CA PRO A 427 -16.40 -11.47 5.20
C PRO A 427 -16.26 -10.37 4.16
N ILE A 428 -15.34 -9.45 4.35
CA ILE A 428 -15.16 -8.29 3.46
C ILE A 428 -13.84 -8.32 2.70
N SER A 429 -13.83 -7.62 1.56
CA SER A 429 -12.62 -7.27 0.81
C SER A 429 -12.49 -5.75 0.76
N THR A 430 -11.26 -5.25 0.84
CA THR A 430 -10.98 -3.81 0.72
C THR A 430 -11.37 -3.25 -0.66
N ALA A 431 -11.45 -4.09 -1.71
CA ALA A 431 -11.97 -3.69 -3.02
C ALA A 431 -13.40 -3.15 -2.99
N TRP A 432 -14.16 -3.45 -1.95
CA TRP A 432 -15.58 -3.04 -1.85
C TRP A 432 -15.77 -1.77 -1.02
N LEU A 433 -14.68 -1.17 -0.50
CA LEU A 433 -14.76 0.02 0.36
C LEU A 433 -15.42 1.20 -0.34
N THR A 434 -14.96 1.56 -1.54
CA THR A 434 -15.54 2.67 -2.31
C THR A 434 -17.03 2.46 -2.58
N ASN A 435 -17.43 1.24 -2.95
CA ASN A 435 -18.85 0.92 -3.18
C ASN A 435 -19.68 1.07 -1.89
N THR A 436 -19.18 0.58 -0.77
CA THR A 436 -19.88 0.67 0.52
C THR A 436 -19.99 2.11 1.01
N LEU A 437 -18.91 2.89 0.98
CA LEU A 437 -18.94 4.26 1.48
C LEU A 437 -19.81 5.17 0.61
N THR A 438 -19.77 5.01 -0.72
CA THR A 438 -20.63 5.78 -1.63
C THR A 438 -22.09 5.46 -1.41
N LEU A 439 -22.47 4.18 -1.31
CA LEU A 439 -23.85 3.78 -1.05
C LEU A 439 -24.32 4.23 0.35
N THR A 440 -23.46 4.17 1.36
CA THR A 440 -23.75 4.67 2.72
C THR A 440 -24.04 6.17 2.70
N ALA A 441 -23.32 6.94 1.89
CA ALA A 441 -23.56 8.38 1.71
C ALA A 441 -24.70 8.70 0.71
N GLY A 442 -25.40 7.69 0.20
CA GLY A 442 -26.50 7.86 -0.76
C GLY A 442 -26.05 8.21 -2.17
N ILE A 443 -24.79 7.99 -2.50
CA ILE A 443 -24.21 8.22 -3.83
C ILE A 443 -24.28 6.93 -4.63
N ARG A 444 -25.06 6.91 -5.71
CA ARG A 444 -25.20 5.73 -6.57
C ARG A 444 -24.79 6.06 -7.99
N THR A 445 -23.80 5.37 -8.48
CA THR A 445 -23.33 5.43 -9.85
C THR A 445 -23.86 4.23 -10.64
N ARG A 446 -23.70 4.23 -11.96
CA ARG A 446 -23.99 3.06 -12.82
C ARG A 446 -23.13 1.83 -12.51
N TYR A 447 -22.05 2.01 -11.77
CA TYR A 447 -21.11 0.96 -11.36
C TYR A 447 -21.37 0.43 -9.95
N SER A 448 -22.26 1.07 -9.19
CA SER A 448 -22.62 0.63 -7.83
C SER A 448 -23.33 -0.71 -7.85
N ASP A 449 -23.00 -1.57 -6.88
CA ASP A 449 -23.56 -2.90 -6.75
C ASP A 449 -23.88 -3.20 -5.28
N ASP A 450 -25.16 -3.37 -4.97
CA ASP A 450 -25.64 -3.63 -3.59
C ASP A 450 -25.04 -4.92 -2.98
N ARG A 451 -24.62 -5.88 -3.81
CA ARG A 451 -24.02 -7.14 -3.36
C ARG A 451 -22.68 -6.93 -2.66
N TYR A 452 -21.97 -5.84 -2.99
CA TYR A 452 -20.69 -5.46 -2.42
C TYR A 452 -20.78 -4.35 -1.37
N ASP A 453 -22.00 -3.95 -0.96
CA ASP A 453 -22.21 -3.03 0.15
C ASP A 453 -22.20 -3.79 1.48
N PHE A 454 -21.02 -3.87 2.10
CA PHE A 454 -20.89 -4.64 3.35
C PHE A 454 -21.55 -3.95 4.57
N PHE A 455 -22.05 -2.73 4.46
CA PHE A 455 -22.94 -2.10 5.43
C PHE A 455 -24.43 -2.26 5.05
N GLY A 456 -24.72 -2.61 3.81
CA GLY A 456 -26.07 -2.72 3.27
C GLY A 456 -26.78 -4.05 3.60
N GLU A 457 -28.09 -4.08 3.43
CA GLU A 457 -28.91 -5.26 3.68
C GLU A 457 -28.76 -6.34 2.59
N LYS A 458 -28.46 -5.92 1.36
CA LYS A 458 -28.35 -6.81 0.20
C LYS A 458 -26.94 -7.37 -0.02
N PHE A 459 -26.08 -7.28 0.99
CA PHE A 459 -24.71 -7.79 0.89
C PHE A 459 -24.70 -9.28 0.59
N ASN A 460 -24.17 -9.64 -0.55
CA ASN A 460 -24.09 -11.03 -1.03
C ASN A 460 -22.87 -11.19 -1.97
N PRO A 461 -21.66 -11.12 -1.44
CA PRO A 461 -20.44 -11.19 -2.24
C PRO A 461 -20.13 -12.64 -2.67
N PRO A 462 -19.14 -12.83 -3.56
CA PRO A 462 -18.58 -14.16 -3.84
C PRO A 462 -18.08 -14.83 -2.56
N THR A 463 -18.22 -16.16 -2.52
CA THR A 463 -17.82 -16.97 -1.35
C THR A 463 -16.32 -16.87 -1.03
N GLN A 464 -15.50 -16.68 -2.08
CA GLN A 464 -14.05 -16.50 -1.93
C GLN A 464 -13.66 -15.07 -2.31
N ARG A 465 -12.75 -14.50 -1.54
CA ARG A 465 -12.15 -13.17 -1.79
C ARG A 465 -10.79 -13.33 -2.40
N THR A 466 -10.49 -12.49 -3.37
CA THR A 466 -9.22 -12.49 -4.09
C THR A 466 -8.28 -11.46 -3.47
N THR A 467 -7.03 -11.87 -3.22
CA THR A 467 -5.89 -10.97 -3.04
C THR A 467 -4.98 -11.11 -4.26
N GLN A 468 -4.73 -10.01 -4.94
CA GLN A 468 -3.87 -9.96 -6.13
C GLN A 468 -2.42 -9.72 -5.73
N GLY A 469 -1.48 -10.32 -6.45
CA GLY A 469 -0.04 -10.06 -6.32
C GLY A 469 0.66 -10.22 -7.67
N GLU A 470 1.91 -9.80 -7.76
CA GLU A 470 2.71 -9.94 -8.99
C GLU A 470 2.92 -11.40 -9.40
N GLY A 471 3.03 -12.32 -8.43
CA GLY A 471 3.16 -13.76 -8.63
C GLY A 471 1.83 -14.49 -8.88
N GLY A 472 0.73 -13.75 -9.11
CA GLY A 472 -0.61 -14.29 -9.32
C GLY A 472 -1.58 -13.87 -8.22
N LYS A 473 -2.72 -14.56 -8.15
CA LYS A 473 -3.77 -14.29 -7.17
C LYS A 473 -3.92 -15.44 -6.18
N ALA A 474 -4.31 -15.13 -4.96
CA ALA A 474 -4.77 -16.09 -3.97
C ALA A 474 -6.26 -15.89 -3.65
N LEU A 475 -6.95 -16.98 -3.32
CA LEU A 475 -8.36 -17.00 -2.98
C LEU A 475 -8.52 -17.43 -1.53
N TYR A 476 -9.25 -16.64 -0.75
CA TYR A 476 -9.46 -16.89 0.68
C TYR A 476 -10.94 -17.08 0.99
N PRO A 477 -11.33 -18.23 1.58
CA PRO A 477 -12.68 -18.43 2.10
C PRO A 477 -12.93 -17.57 3.34
N PRO A 478 -14.19 -17.40 3.76
CA PRO A 478 -14.52 -16.73 5.02
C PRO A 478 -13.87 -17.41 6.22
N VAL A 479 -13.45 -16.61 7.19
CA VAL A 479 -12.91 -17.10 8.47
C VAL A 479 -14.06 -17.63 9.32
N LYS A 480 -13.92 -18.87 9.77
CA LYS A 480 -14.95 -19.55 10.60
C LYS A 480 -14.85 -19.20 12.09
N ILE A 481 -13.68 -18.72 12.52
CA ILE A 481 -13.41 -18.44 13.94
C ILE A 481 -13.73 -16.97 14.23
N LYS A 482 -14.49 -16.74 15.31
CA LYS A 482 -14.72 -15.39 15.80
C LYS A 482 -13.45 -14.88 16.50
N ARG A 483 -12.82 -13.81 15.95
CA ARG A 483 -11.61 -13.17 16.47
C ARG A 483 -11.89 -11.89 17.26
N VAL A 484 -13.03 -11.26 17.00
CA VAL A 484 -13.40 -9.96 17.59
C VAL A 484 -14.55 -10.14 18.59
N LYS A 485 -14.57 -9.28 19.60
CA LYS A 485 -15.57 -9.25 20.67
C LYS A 485 -16.91 -8.64 20.22
#